data_f3b9b7fb2dd0169a9f582701e3379688
#
_entry.id   f3b9b7fb2dd0169a9f582701e3379688
#
_cell.length_a   1.000
_cell.length_b   1.000
_cell.length_c   1.000
_cell.angle_alpha   90.00
_cell.angle_beta   90.00
_cell.angle_gamma   90.00
#
_symmetry.space_group_name_H-M   'P 1'
#
loop_
_entity.id
_entity.type
_entity.pdbx_description
1 polymer ?
#
loop_
_entity_poly.entity_id
_entity_poly.type
_entity_poly.pdbx_seq_one_letter_code
_entity_poly.pdbx_strand_id
1 'polypeptide(L)'
;MPGLRSVTAGIWVRRGSRHETAELNGICHFIEHAVFKGTLRRTARDIAVETDRLGGNLDAYTTHEMTGFATKVADTALAQAIDLLADLVSHPRFEQEDLEREQKVILEEMKMVEDTPDELLGELFNAAYFPNQPLGRPIEGTKETVTSFDHKITVAFHAREFSYNNFVVAAAGNVDHDRLVDLVGKAFDGCESGAAMRPHGVDASRPRPAAPILIEQKSELEQAHLVLATPWPHALSDDRYAASLLASVMGGGTSSRLWQKVREERGLAYSVGAAGSAFSDVGVFTVYAGTSPEYLDEVLELSLAEMREVVRKNVSEEELRIAKDQAISSILLSLESSSARAGTLARQEIIHGRRISPDEVIARIRAITVDELQEVARTYFKSETIGLGVLGNLN
;
A
#
# COMPACT_ATOMS: atom_id res chain seq x y z
N MET A 1 17.99 -17.90 3.19
CA MET A 1 19.11 -17.09 2.62
C MET A 1 20.38 -17.36 3.44
N PRO A 2 21.07 -18.49 3.19
CA PRO A 2 22.09 -19.01 4.11
C PRO A 2 23.37 -18.18 4.20
N GLY A 3 23.58 -17.24 3.29
CA GLY A 3 24.76 -16.33 3.35
C GLY A 3 24.57 -15.09 4.23
N LEU A 4 23.35 -14.83 4.73
CA LEU A 4 23.07 -13.69 5.57
C LEU A 4 23.32 -13.99 7.06
N ARG A 5 23.63 -12.94 7.83
CA ARG A 5 23.70 -12.96 9.29
C ARG A 5 22.52 -12.18 9.90
N SER A 6 21.45 -12.01 9.12
CA SER A 6 20.23 -11.33 9.52
C SER A 6 18.99 -12.07 9.06
N VAL A 7 17.90 -11.78 9.74
CA VAL A 7 16.55 -12.28 9.40
C VAL A 7 15.56 -11.13 9.56
N THR A 8 14.64 -11.01 8.62
CA THR A 8 13.43 -10.20 8.79
C THR A 8 12.31 -11.15 9.17
N ALA A 9 11.60 -10.83 10.24
CA ALA A 9 10.40 -11.52 10.67
C ALA A 9 9.29 -10.49 10.91
N GLY A 10 8.06 -10.87 10.66
CA GLY A 10 6.91 -9.99 10.86
C GLY A 10 5.60 -10.73 11.03
N ILE A 11 4.62 -10.01 11.55
CA ILE A 11 3.24 -10.43 11.72
C ILE A 11 2.39 -9.44 10.92
N TRP A 12 1.61 -9.97 10.00
CA TRP A 12 0.67 -9.19 9.19
C TRP A 12 -0.74 -9.59 9.54
N VAL A 13 -1.54 -8.60 9.88
CA VAL A 13 -2.97 -8.75 10.17
C VAL A 13 -3.73 -8.57 8.86
N ARG A 14 -4.60 -9.51 8.52
CA ARG A 14 -5.47 -9.44 7.33
C ARG A 14 -6.61 -8.42 7.51
N ARG A 15 -6.29 -7.26 8.09
CA ARG A 15 -7.19 -6.14 8.34
C ARG A 15 -6.46 -4.85 8.07
N GLY A 16 -7.12 -3.95 7.36
CA GLY A 16 -6.68 -2.60 7.08
C GLY A 16 -7.89 -1.70 6.96
N SER A 17 -7.71 -0.44 6.56
CA SER A 17 -8.75 0.59 6.63
C SER A 17 -10.02 0.27 5.83
N ARG A 18 -9.95 -0.51 4.74
CA ARG A 18 -11.15 -0.90 3.98
C ARG A 18 -12.09 -1.86 4.72
N HIS A 19 -11.62 -2.49 5.80
CA HIS A 19 -12.41 -3.42 6.60
C HIS A 19 -13.14 -2.74 7.77
N GLU A 20 -12.95 -1.44 7.92
CA GLU A 20 -13.57 -0.61 8.93
C GLU A 20 -14.98 -0.16 8.51
N THR A 21 -15.85 0.07 9.49
CA THR A 21 -17.08 0.82 9.23
C THR A 21 -16.78 2.31 9.10
N ALA A 22 -17.73 3.10 8.63
CA ALA A 22 -17.52 4.56 8.52
C ALA A 22 -17.26 5.21 9.90
N GLU A 23 -17.93 4.70 10.93
CA GLU A 23 -17.81 5.20 12.31
C GLU A 23 -16.48 4.85 12.97
N LEU A 24 -15.81 3.80 12.46
CA LEU A 24 -14.53 3.32 12.97
C LEU A 24 -13.38 3.57 12.00
N ASN A 25 -13.58 4.47 11.03
CA ASN A 25 -12.53 4.79 10.06
C ASN A 25 -11.27 5.33 10.76
N GLY A 26 -10.13 4.73 10.44
CA GLY A 26 -8.83 5.03 11.04
C GLY A 26 -8.45 4.15 12.23
N ILE A 27 -9.32 3.23 12.70
CA ILE A 27 -9.03 2.45 13.90
C ILE A 27 -7.91 1.43 13.71
N CYS A 28 -7.68 0.90 12.51
CA CYS A 28 -6.53 0.02 12.23
C CYS A 28 -5.21 0.78 12.39
N HIS A 29 -5.13 1.99 11.84
CA HIS A 29 -3.98 2.89 11.98
C HIS A 29 -3.79 3.34 13.43
N PHE A 30 -4.88 3.70 14.11
CA PHE A 30 -4.85 4.04 15.52
C PHE A 30 -4.30 2.91 16.40
N ILE A 31 -4.71 1.66 16.15
CA ILE A 31 -4.21 0.48 16.87
C ILE A 31 -2.73 0.24 16.54
N GLU A 32 -2.32 0.44 15.30
CA GLU A 32 -0.91 0.36 14.89
C GLU A 32 -0.02 1.24 15.78
N HIS A 33 -0.40 2.50 16.01
CA HIS A 33 0.29 3.41 16.94
C HIS A 33 0.20 2.94 18.39
N ALA A 34 -1.00 2.57 18.82
CA ALA A 34 -1.29 2.32 20.22
C ALA A 34 -0.61 1.07 20.79
N VAL A 35 -0.30 0.04 19.98
CA VAL A 35 0.38 -1.17 20.45
C VAL A 35 1.78 -0.91 20.99
N PHE A 36 2.44 0.17 20.57
CA PHE A 36 3.76 0.56 21.05
C PHE A 36 3.75 1.26 22.42
N LYS A 37 2.57 1.58 22.96
CA LYS A 37 2.45 2.30 24.24
C LYS A 37 2.48 1.38 25.47
N GLY A 38 2.55 0.09 25.26
CA GLY A 38 2.77 -0.92 26.30
C GLY A 38 1.89 -2.14 26.13
N THR A 39 2.40 -3.25 26.64
CA THR A 39 1.72 -4.54 26.69
C THR A 39 1.48 -4.96 28.15
N LEU A 40 0.83 -6.09 28.35
CA LEU A 40 0.68 -6.67 29.70
C LEU A 40 2.04 -6.99 30.35
N ARG A 41 3.11 -7.21 29.56
CA ARG A 41 4.46 -7.60 30.04
C ARG A 41 5.47 -6.47 29.95
N ARG A 42 5.25 -5.44 29.11
CA ARG A 42 6.21 -4.41 28.76
C ARG A 42 5.62 -3.01 28.86
N THR A 43 6.38 -2.08 29.40
CA THR A 43 6.07 -0.65 29.24
C THR A 43 6.52 -0.16 27.86
N ALA A 44 6.07 1.01 27.42
CA ALA A 44 6.55 1.64 26.19
C ALA A 44 8.09 1.80 26.16
N ARG A 45 8.69 2.12 27.34
CA ARG A 45 10.14 2.21 27.49
C ARG A 45 10.82 0.85 27.32
N ASP A 46 10.23 -0.24 27.86
CA ASP A 46 10.78 -1.57 27.70
C ASP A 46 10.77 -1.99 26.24
N ILE A 47 9.68 -1.69 25.51
CA ILE A 47 9.57 -1.94 24.06
C ILE A 47 10.66 -1.20 23.30
N ALA A 48 10.86 0.09 23.57
CA ALA A 48 11.91 0.87 22.93
C ALA A 48 13.32 0.32 23.22
N VAL A 49 13.61 0.01 24.50
CA VAL A 49 14.92 -0.54 24.92
C VAL A 49 15.14 -1.94 24.31
N GLU A 50 14.13 -2.79 24.24
CA GLU A 50 14.26 -4.11 23.61
C GLU A 50 14.49 -3.97 22.10
N THR A 51 13.77 -3.08 21.42
CA THR A 51 13.98 -2.77 20.00
C THR A 51 15.41 -2.32 19.73
N ASP A 52 15.93 -1.37 20.52
CA ASP A 52 17.32 -0.90 20.41
C ASP A 52 18.34 -2.05 20.62
N ARG A 53 18.09 -2.93 21.60
CA ARG A 53 18.96 -4.10 21.86
C ARG A 53 18.95 -5.12 20.75
N LEU A 54 17.83 -5.28 20.04
CA LEU A 54 17.71 -6.13 18.86
C LEU A 54 18.56 -5.59 17.69
N GLY A 55 18.94 -4.32 17.74
CA GLY A 55 19.79 -3.66 16.75
C GLY A 55 19.13 -3.46 15.40
N GLY A 56 17.81 -3.52 15.36
CA GLY A 56 17.00 -3.33 14.17
C GLY A 56 15.87 -2.33 14.38
N ASN A 57 15.29 -1.86 13.29
CA ASN A 57 14.06 -1.08 13.35
C ASN A 57 12.87 -2.03 13.49
N LEU A 58 11.94 -1.65 14.32
CA LEU A 58 10.62 -2.25 14.38
C LEU A 58 9.67 -1.33 13.58
N ASP A 59 9.32 -1.77 12.38
CA ASP A 59 8.50 -1.02 11.44
C ASP A 59 7.05 -1.50 11.54
N ALA A 60 6.11 -0.57 11.53
CA ALA A 60 4.69 -0.86 11.40
C ALA A 60 4.07 0.00 10.29
N TYR A 61 3.01 -0.48 9.68
CA TYR A 61 2.27 0.25 8.68
C TYR A 61 0.87 -0.31 8.50
N THR A 62 -0.06 0.57 8.17
CA THR A 62 -1.44 0.22 7.80
C THR A 62 -1.68 0.56 6.33
N THR A 63 -2.32 -0.35 5.62
CA THR A 63 -2.82 -0.14 4.26
C THR A 63 -4.33 -0.35 4.24
N HIS A 64 -4.94 -0.20 3.08
CA HIS A 64 -6.36 -0.53 2.95
C HIS A 64 -6.67 -2.00 3.26
N GLU A 65 -5.75 -2.94 3.03
CA GLU A 65 -6.04 -4.37 3.11
C GLU A 65 -5.32 -5.11 4.26
N MET A 66 -4.30 -4.54 4.86
CA MET A 66 -3.53 -5.16 5.93
C MET A 66 -2.86 -4.14 6.85
N THR A 67 -2.57 -4.59 8.07
CA THR A 67 -1.68 -3.90 9.01
C THR A 67 -0.48 -4.80 9.25
N GLY A 68 0.74 -4.30 9.10
CA GLY A 68 1.97 -5.07 9.21
C GLY A 68 2.86 -4.58 10.34
N PHE A 69 3.50 -5.52 11.04
CA PHE A 69 4.50 -5.28 12.07
C PHE A 69 5.70 -6.15 11.76
N ALA A 70 6.86 -5.57 11.49
CA ALA A 70 8.02 -6.32 11.06
C ALA A 70 9.32 -5.72 11.60
N THR A 71 10.31 -6.59 11.83
CA THR A 71 11.65 -6.15 12.24
C THR A 71 12.70 -6.96 11.51
N LYS A 72 13.85 -6.31 11.22
CA LYS A 72 15.04 -6.95 10.69
C LYS A 72 16.10 -6.95 11.75
N VAL A 73 16.54 -8.14 12.16
CA VAL A 73 17.48 -8.34 13.27
C VAL A 73 18.62 -9.28 12.89
N ALA A 74 19.64 -9.40 13.74
CA ALA A 74 20.61 -10.48 13.62
C ALA A 74 19.92 -11.85 13.75
N ASP A 75 20.42 -12.86 13.03
CA ASP A 75 19.84 -14.21 13.01
C ASP A 75 19.76 -14.86 14.41
N THR A 76 20.67 -14.46 15.30
CA THR A 76 20.71 -14.91 16.70
C THR A 76 19.60 -14.33 17.56
N ALA A 77 19.01 -13.18 17.17
CA ALA A 77 17.99 -12.46 17.91
C ALA A 77 16.54 -12.80 17.47
N LEU A 78 16.36 -13.77 16.55
CA LEU A 78 15.05 -14.12 16.01
C LEU A 78 14.02 -14.48 17.10
N ALA A 79 14.43 -15.20 18.13
CA ALA A 79 13.52 -15.62 19.20
C ALA A 79 12.96 -14.43 19.98
N GLN A 80 13.83 -13.45 20.32
CA GLN A 80 13.41 -12.23 21.00
C GLN A 80 12.54 -11.36 20.11
N ALA A 81 12.84 -11.28 18.80
CA ALA A 81 12.05 -10.52 17.84
C ALA A 81 10.62 -11.10 17.71
N ILE A 82 10.47 -12.41 17.62
CA ILE A 82 9.15 -13.08 17.58
C ILE A 82 8.38 -12.85 18.89
N ASP A 83 9.02 -12.98 20.05
CA ASP A 83 8.38 -12.74 21.34
C ASP A 83 7.90 -11.29 21.48
N LEU A 84 8.71 -10.32 21.06
CA LEU A 84 8.33 -8.91 21.07
C LEU A 84 7.15 -8.62 20.13
N LEU A 85 7.24 -9.06 18.88
CA LEU A 85 6.19 -8.86 17.90
C LEU A 85 4.86 -9.50 18.33
N ALA A 86 4.90 -10.74 18.82
CA ALA A 86 3.71 -11.44 19.28
C ALA A 86 3.07 -10.75 20.49
N ASP A 87 3.87 -10.26 21.43
CA ASP A 87 3.37 -9.53 22.60
C ASP A 87 2.72 -8.21 22.23
N LEU A 88 3.33 -7.45 21.30
CA LEU A 88 2.78 -6.19 20.79
C LEU A 88 1.40 -6.39 20.15
N VAL A 89 1.26 -7.38 19.27
CA VAL A 89 0.02 -7.54 18.51
C VAL A 89 -1.08 -8.29 19.30
N SER A 90 -0.72 -9.04 20.36
CA SER A 90 -1.67 -9.87 21.08
C SER A 90 -2.08 -9.32 22.44
N HIS A 91 -1.22 -8.55 23.11
CA HIS A 91 -1.42 -8.17 24.51
C HIS A 91 -1.24 -6.67 24.79
N PRO A 92 -1.64 -5.75 23.90
CA PRO A 92 -1.54 -4.32 24.19
C PRO A 92 -2.47 -3.93 25.33
N ARG A 93 -2.06 -2.95 26.16
CA ARG A 93 -2.85 -2.46 27.30
C ARG A 93 -3.91 -1.44 26.93
N PHE A 94 -3.62 -0.61 25.93
CA PHE A 94 -4.50 0.48 25.51
C PHE A 94 -4.95 1.39 26.64
N GLU A 95 -4.01 1.84 27.49
CA GLU A 95 -4.32 2.75 28.58
C GLU A 95 -4.90 4.07 28.03
N GLN A 96 -5.98 4.57 28.68
CA GLN A 96 -6.73 5.72 28.16
C GLN A 96 -5.84 6.96 27.92
N GLU A 97 -4.92 7.24 28.85
CA GLU A 97 -3.98 8.38 28.72
C GLU A 97 -3.02 8.22 27.53
N ASP A 98 -2.62 6.99 27.20
CA ASP A 98 -1.77 6.71 26.04
C ASP A 98 -2.57 6.89 24.75
N LEU A 99 -3.81 6.41 24.71
CA LEU A 99 -4.71 6.59 23.56
C LEU A 99 -4.95 8.08 23.27
N GLU A 100 -5.20 8.89 24.30
CA GLU A 100 -5.39 10.35 24.16
C GLU A 100 -4.11 11.06 23.66
N ARG A 101 -2.93 10.53 23.96
CA ARG A 101 -1.68 11.02 23.39
C ARG A 101 -1.55 10.68 21.91
N GLU A 102 -1.89 9.44 21.53
CA GLU A 102 -1.82 9.01 20.15
C GLU A 102 -2.86 9.67 19.25
N GLN A 103 -4.05 9.95 19.75
CA GLN A 103 -5.01 10.80 19.03
C GLN A 103 -4.38 12.12 18.59
N LYS A 104 -3.60 12.76 19.47
CA LYS A 104 -2.95 14.04 19.15
C LYS A 104 -1.84 13.87 18.11
N VAL A 105 -1.09 12.76 18.17
CA VAL A 105 -0.04 12.44 17.18
C VAL A 105 -0.66 12.26 15.81
N ILE A 106 -1.72 11.45 15.70
CA ILE A 106 -2.39 11.18 14.42
C ILE A 106 -3.05 12.47 13.86
N LEU A 107 -3.60 13.32 14.72
CA LEU A 107 -4.12 14.61 14.28
C LEU A 107 -3.03 15.55 13.74
N GLU A 108 -1.78 15.45 14.21
CA GLU A 108 -0.66 16.18 13.62
C GLU A 108 -0.21 15.52 12.29
N GLU A 109 -0.26 14.20 12.15
CA GLU A 109 0.00 13.53 10.89
C GLU A 109 -1.02 13.93 9.80
N MET A 110 -2.31 14.00 10.13
CA MET A 110 -3.33 14.50 9.21
C MET A 110 -3.02 15.92 8.71
N LYS A 111 -2.50 16.81 9.57
CA LYS A 111 -2.07 18.14 9.13
C LYS A 111 -0.88 18.08 8.18
N MET A 112 0.06 17.15 8.39
CA MET A 112 1.18 16.97 7.46
C MET A 112 0.68 16.57 6.07
N VAL A 113 -0.35 15.72 5.98
CA VAL A 113 -1.01 15.39 4.72
C VAL A 113 -1.67 16.63 4.10
N GLU A 114 -2.40 17.43 4.90
CA GLU A 114 -3.01 18.71 4.44
C GLU A 114 -1.98 19.72 3.92
N ASP A 115 -0.77 19.68 4.46
CA ASP A 115 0.36 20.55 4.08
C ASP A 115 1.18 19.99 2.90
N THR A 116 0.92 18.74 2.47
CA THR A 116 1.61 18.06 1.36
C THR A 116 0.67 17.98 0.15
N PRO A 117 0.79 18.84 -0.86
CA PRO A 117 -0.25 19.03 -1.89
C PRO A 117 -0.58 17.77 -2.71
N ASP A 118 0.40 16.93 -3.02
CA ASP A 118 0.21 15.69 -3.76
C ASP A 118 -0.48 14.60 -2.92
N GLU A 119 -0.18 14.51 -1.61
CA GLU A 119 -0.86 13.62 -0.67
C GLU A 119 -2.31 14.07 -0.46
N LEU A 120 -2.53 15.37 -0.20
CA LEU A 120 -3.86 15.95 -0.05
C LEU A 120 -4.72 15.72 -1.31
N LEU A 121 -4.17 15.99 -2.51
CA LEU A 121 -4.90 15.72 -3.75
C LEU A 121 -5.22 14.23 -3.88
N GLY A 122 -4.28 13.35 -3.52
CA GLY A 122 -4.47 11.90 -3.52
C GLY A 122 -5.66 11.47 -2.65
N GLU A 123 -5.77 11.98 -1.43
CA GLU A 123 -6.88 11.67 -0.52
C GLU A 123 -8.23 12.22 -1.01
N LEU A 124 -8.28 13.52 -1.36
CA LEU A 124 -9.49 14.15 -1.86
C LEU A 124 -10.01 13.45 -3.13
N PHE A 125 -9.08 13.14 -4.05
CA PHE A 125 -9.41 12.44 -5.26
C PHE A 125 -9.87 11.01 -4.99
N ASN A 126 -9.21 10.28 -4.11
CA ASN A 126 -9.59 8.91 -3.77
C ASN A 126 -10.99 8.85 -3.15
N ALA A 127 -11.34 9.82 -2.30
CA ALA A 127 -12.69 9.95 -1.74
C ALA A 127 -13.75 10.20 -2.82
N ALA A 128 -13.45 11.02 -3.82
CA ALA A 128 -14.33 11.28 -4.95
C ALA A 128 -14.39 10.10 -5.94
N TYR A 129 -13.28 9.36 -6.09
CA TYR A 129 -13.16 8.22 -6.99
C TYR A 129 -13.87 6.96 -6.47
N PHE A 130 -13.91 6.77 -5.14
CA PHE A 130 -14.65 5.71 -4.44
C PHE A 130 -15.71 6.30 -3.49
N PRO A 131 -16.72 7.02 -4.01
CA PRO A 131 -17.67 7.74 -3.16
C PRO A 131 -18.48 6.79 -2.27
N ASN A 132 -18.54 7.09 -0.98
CA ASN A 132 -19.25 6.31 0.03
C ASN A 132 -18.81 4.83 0.13
N GLN A 133 -17.59 4.53 -0.27
CA GLN A 133 -17.00 3.19 -0.23
C GLN A 133 -15.80 3.15 0.72
N PRO A 134 -15.49 1.98 1.30
CA PRO A 134 -14.35 1.86 2.22
C PRO A 134 -13.01 2.30 1.64
N LEU A 135 -12.74 2.03 0.36
CA LEU A 135 -11.50 2.42 -0.31
C LEU A 135 -11.36 3.93 -0.52
N GLY A 136 -12.45 4.69 -0.48
CA GLY A 136 -12.41 6.14 -0.61
C GLY A 136 -12.17 6.87 0.72
N ARG A 137 -12.11 6.15 1.84
CA ARG A 137 -11.83 6.75 3.15
C ARG A 137 -10.34 6.83 3.41
N PRO A 138 -9.84 7.89 4.07
CA PRO A 138 -8.43 7.99 4.46
C PRO A 138 -8.03 6.87 5.42
N ILE A 139 -6.77 6.45 5.36
CA ILE A 139 -6.25 5.36 6.22
C ILE A 139 -6.17 5.83 7.67
N GLU A 140 -5.76 7.06 7.89
CA GLU A 140 -5.64 7.69 9.21
C GLU A 140 -7.00 7.94 9.89
N GLY A 141 -8.09 7.88 9.13
CA GLY A 141 -9.42 8.25 9.60
C GLY A 141 -9.73 9.73 9.44
N THR A 142 -10.70 10.23 10.20
CA THR A 142 -11.04 11.65 10.30
C THR A 142 -10.83 12.16 11.72
N LYS A 143 -10.76 13.48 11.88
CA LYS A 143 -10.65 14.09 13.21
C LYS A 143 -11.77 13.60 14.15
N GLU A 144 -12.99 13.48 13.63
CA GLU A 144 -14.17 13.03 14.39
C GLU A 144 -14.03 11.57 14.81
N THR A 145 -13.60 10.68 13.91
CA THR A 145 -13.46 9.27 14.23
C THR A 145 -12.30 9.03 15.18
N VAL A 146 -11.11 9.58 14.91
CA VAL A 146 -9.92 9.39 15.74
C VAL A 146 -10.12 9.89 17.16
N THR A 147 -10.75 11.07 17.35
CA THR A 147 -11.04 11.61 18.68
C THR A 147 -12.11 10.82 19.44
N SER A 148 -12.89 9.97 18.77
CA SER A 148 -13.89 9.10 19.39
C SER A 148 -13.34 7.78 19.93
N PHE A 149 -12.12 7.40 19.58
CA PHE A 149 -11.53 6.09 19.95
C PHE A 149 -11.10 6.10 21.42
N ASP A 150 -11.92 5.54 22.27
CA ASP A 150 -11.63 5.28 23.69
C ASP A 150 -11.08 3.86 23.92
N HIS A 151 -10.74 3.57 25.16
CA HIS A 151 -10.27 2.25 25.58
C HIS A 151 -11.26 1.13 25.18
N LYS A 152 -12.57 1.36 25.40
CA LYS A 152 -13.60 0.35 25.17
C LYS A 152 -13.74 0.00 23.69
N ILE A 153 -13.76 1.01 22.82
CA ILE A 153 -13.84 0.84 21.36
C ILE A 153 -12.59 0.14 20.84
N THR A 154 -11.42 0.62 21.27
CA THR A 154 -10.11 0.10 20.82
C THR A 154 -9.93 -1.36 21.22
N VAL A 155 -10.18 -1.72 22.49
CA VAL A 155 -10.11 -3.12 22.97
C VAL A 155 -11.10 -4.02 22.25
N ALA A 156 -12.35 -3.56 22.07
CA ALA A 156 -13.37 -4.37 21.39
C ALA A 156 -13.04 -4.64 19.93
N PHE A 157 -12.51 -3.64 19.21
CA PHE A 157 -12.07 -3.82 17.83
C PHE A 157 -10.84 -4.72 17.74
N HIS A 158 -9.82 -4.48 18.58
CA HIS A 158 -8.60 -5.28 18.63
C HIS A 158 -8.92 -6.76 18.91
N ALA A 159 -9.69 -7.07 19.93
CA ALA A 159 -10.06 -8.44 20.29
C ALA A 159 -10.80 -9.17 19.15
N ARG A 160 -11.58 -8.46 18.35
CA ARG A 160 -12.33 -9.03 17.22
C ARG A 160 -11.47 -9.22 15.98
N GLU A 161 -10.67 -8.20 15.62
CA GLU A 161 -10.01 -8.12 14.31
C GLU A 161 -8.52 -8.49 14.36
N PHE A 162 -7.83 -8.22 15.47
CA PHE A 162 -6.41 -8.56 15.69
C PHE A 162 -6.27 -9.92 16.39
N SER A 163 -7.11 -10.86 16.01
CA SER A 163 -7.03 -12.25 16.50
C SER A 163 -6.05 -13.06 15.67
N TYR A 164 -5.47 -14.11 16.24
CA TYR A 164 -4.45 -14.91 15.56
C TYR A 164 -4.96 -15.59 14.27
N ASN A 165 -6.26 -15.82 14.12
CA ASN A 165 -6.86 -16.31 12.88
C ASN A 165 -6.68 -15.35 11.69
N ASN A 166 -6.44 -14.07 11.98
CA ASN A 166 -6.19 -13.03 10.99
C ASN A 166 -4.69 -12.78 10.78
N PHE A 167 -3.81 -13.47 11.53
CA PHE A 167 -2.38 -13.25 11.42
C PHE A 167 -1.75 -14.11 10.35
N VAL A 168 -0.81 -13.51 9.62
CA VAL A 168 0.14 -14.17 8.76
C VAL A 168 1.52 -13.86 9.30
N VAL A 169 2.26 -14.89 9.71
CA VAL A 169 3.66 -14.75 10.12
C VAL A 169 4.54 -15.13 8.94
N ALA A 170 5.43 -14.23 8.56
CA ALA A 170 6.41 -14.50 7.51
C ALA A 170 7.80 -14.07 7.95
N ALA A 171 8.80 -14.83 7.48
CA ALA A 171 10.19 -14.50 7.72
C ALA A 171 11.05 -14.84 6.49
N ALA A 172 12.12 -14.06 6.32
CA ALA A 172 13.13 -14.30 5.30
C ALA A 172 14.51 -13.87 5.81
N GLY A 173 15.55 -14.57 5.36
CA GLY A 173 16.91 -14.34 5.81
C GLY A 173 17.59 -15.65 6.20
N ASN A 174 18.45 -15.61 7.20
CA ASN A 174 19.05 -16.80 7.79
C ASN A 174 18.11 -17.38 8.84
N VAL A 175 17.14 -18.15 8.40
CA VAL A 175 16.08 -18.73 9.24
C VAL A 175 15.82 -20.18 8.81
N ASP A 176 15.66 -21.04 9.81
CA ASP A 176 15.16 -22.40 9.65
C ASP A 176 13.64 -22.41 9.85
N HIS A 177 12.91 -23.12 8.99
CA HIS A 177 11.45 -23.13 8.99
C HIS A 177 10.88 -23.76 10.26
N ASP A 178 11.37 -24.94 10.65
CA ASP A 178 10.84 -25.67 11.79
C ASP A 178 11.08 -24.91 13.11
N ARG A 179 12.28 -24.30 13.22
CA ARG A 179 12.58 -23.41 14.34
C ARG A 179 11.66 -22.19 14.38
N LEU A 180 11.33 -21.59 13.23
CA LEU A 180 10.37 -20.47 13.19
C LEU A 180 9.00 -20.91 13.65
N VAL A 181 8.51 -22.07 13.18
CA VAL A 181 7.20 -22.64 13.58
C VAL A 181 7.15 -22.87 15.09
N ASP A 182 8.21 -23.45 15.67
CA ASP A 182 8.31 -23.67 17.12
C ASP A 182 8.29 -22.37 17.91
N LEU A 183 9.01 -21.33 17.44
CA LEU A 183 9.03 -20.02 18.10
C LEU A 183 7.65 -19.33 18.04
N VAL A 184 7.02 -19.35 16.90
CA VAL A 184 5.67 -18.79 16.72
C VAL A 184 4.65 -19.56 17.54
N GLY A 185 4.68 -20.89 17.53
CA GLY A 185 3.81 -21.73 18.35
C GLY A 185 3.88 -21.40 19.84
N LYS A 186 5.11 -21.20 20.37
CA LYS A 186 5.33 -20.80 21.77
C LYS A 186 4.87 -19.38 22.06
N ALA A 187 5.09 -18.45 21.11
CA ALA A 187 4.75 -17.04 21.30
C ALA A 187 3.22 -16.81 21.33
N PHE A 188 2.45 -17.66 20.66
CA PHE A 188 0.98 -17.61 20.63
C PHE A 188 0.31 -18.71 21.47
N ASP A 189 1.07 -19.43 22.30
CA ASP A 189 0.51 -20.45 23.20
C ASP A 189 -0.46 -19.78 24.20
N GLY A 190 -1.67 -20.35 24.31
CA GLY A 190 -2.74 -19.79 25.14
C GLY A 190 -3.51 -18.61 24.56
N CYS A 191 -3.16 -18.13 23.34
CA CYS A 191 -3.98 -17.14 22.65
C CYS A 191 -5.31 -17.77 22.21
N GLU A 192 -6.43 -17.13 22.57
CA GLU A 192 -7.75 -17.60 22.14
C GLU A 192 -7.95 -17.41 20.63
N SER A 193 -8.56 -18.43 19.98
CA SER A 193 -9.01 -18.29 18.60
C SER A 193 -10.21 -17.33 18.57
N GLY A 194 -10.01 -16.18 17.94
CA GLY A 194 -11.12 -15.30 17.61
C GLY A 194 -12.11 -15.96 16.64
N ALA A 195 -13.17 -15.25 16.29
CA ALA A 195 -14.14 -15.73 15.31
C ALA A 195 -13.42 -16.14 14.01
N ALA A 196 -13.86 -17.25 13.42
CA ALA A 196 -13.33 -17.73 12.14
C ALA A 196 -13.33 -16.60 11.12
N MET A 197 -12.22 -16.46 10.42
CA MET A 197 -12.06 -15.46 9.37
C MET A 197 -13.23 -15.55 8.38
N ARG A 198 -14.02 -14.50 8.25
CA ARG A 198 -14.89 -14.37 7.09
C ARG A 198 -14.01 -14.11 5.88
N PRO A 199 -14.19 -14.83 4.78
CA PRO A 199 -13.49 -14.51 3.53
C PRO A 199 -13.67 -13.02 3.20
N HIS A 200 -12.64 -12.39 2.64
CA HIS A 200 -12.72 -11.01 2.19
C HIS A 200 -14.01 -10.77 1.41
N GLY A 201 -14.75 -9.74 1.78
CA GLY A 201 -15.72 -9.12 0.88
C GLY A 201 -17.06 -9.82 0.69
N VAL A 202 -17.55 -10.56 1.65
CA VAL A 202 -18.86 -11.23 1.49
C VAL A 202 -20.04 -10.25 1.56
N ASP A 203 -19.83 -8.98 1.89
CA ASP A 203 -20.94 -8.02 1.99
C ASP A 203 -20.70 -6.68 1.27
N ALA A 204 -19.62 -6.53 0.58
CA ALA A 204 -19.43 -5.36 -0.26
C ALA A 204 -19.56 -5.76 -1.72
N SER A 205 -20.55 -5.20 -2.41
CA SER A 205 -20.47 -5.05 -3.85
C SER A 205 -19.03 -4.65 -4.20
N ARG A 206 -18.43 -5.29 -5.22
CA ARG A 206 -17.09 -4.91 -5.71
C ARG A 206 -16.98 -3.39 -5.76
N PRO A 207 -15.87 -2.79 -5.31
CA PRO A 207 -15.71 -1.36 -5.37
C PRO A 207 -15.96 -0.86 -6.79
N ARG A 208 -16.71 0.23 -6.89
CA ARG A 208 -17.08 0.83 -8.17
C ARG A 208 -16.45 2.20 -8.26
N PRO A 209 -15.35 2.32 -9.01
CA PRO A 209 -14.77 3.63 -9.28
C PRO A 209 -15.78 4.54 -9.98
N ALA A 210 -15.84 5.79 -9.55
CA ALA A 210 -16.48 6.86 -10.29
C ALA A 210 -15.48 7.47 -11.31
N ALA A 211 -15.95 8.42 -12.10
CA ALA A 211 -15.10 9.24 -12.96
C ALA A 211 -15.30 10.72 -12.55
N PRO A 212 -14.79 11.13 -11.36
CA PRO A 212 -15.01 12.48 -10.88
C PRO A 212 -14.20 13.50 -11.68
N ILE A 213 -14.68 14.75 -11.68
CA ILE A 213 -13.88 15.93 -11.99
C ILE A 213 -13.82 16.73 -10.70
N LEU A 214 -12.68 16.69 -10.04
CA LEU A 214 -12.38 17.39 -8.80
C LEU A 214 -11.41 18.52 -9.08
N ILE A 215 -11.78 19.76 -8.77
CA ILE A 215 -10.92 20.93 -8.93
C ILE A 215 -10.91 21.68 -7.61
N GLU A 216 -9.75 21.71 -6.95
CA GLU A 216 -9.54 22.34 -5.66
C GLU A 216 -8.60 23.53 -5.80
N GLN A 217 -9.06 24.69 -5.34
CA GLN A 217 -8.31 25.94 -5.39
C GLN A 217 -7.50 26.13 -4.09
N LYS A 218 -6.16 26.20 -4.22
CA LYS A 218 -5.24 26.58 -3.14
C LYS A 218 -4.30 27.68 -3.65
N SER A 219 -4.64 28.92 -3.33
CA SER A 219 -3.95 30.12 -3.86
C SER A 219 -2.51 30.29 -3.38
N GLU A 220 -2.13 29.63 -2.29
CA GLU A 220 -0.79 29.61 -1.72
C GLU A 220 0.19 28.70 -2.43
N LEU A 221 -0.28 27.80 -3.31
CA LEU A 221 0.58 26.87 -4.02
C LEU A 221 1.22 27.50 -5.25
N GLU A 222 2.53 27.31 -5.39
CA GLU A 222 3.28 27.69 -6.58
C GLU A 222 3.09 26.71 -7.74
N GLN A 223 2.77 25.47 -7.46
CA GLN A 223 2.53 24.41 -8.44
C GLN A 223 1.06 24.00 -8.48
N ALA A 224 0.63 23.54 -9.63
CA ALA A 224 -0.60 22.80 -9.80
C ALA A 224 -0.27 21.30 -9.81
N HIS A 225 -1.04 20.52 -9.07
CA HIS A 225 -0.94 19.07 -8.99
C HIS A 225 -2.11 18.44 -9.74
N LEU A 226 -1.80 17.43 -10.54
CA LEU A 226 -2.74 16.72 -11.41
C LEU A 226 -2.77 15.25 -11.05
N VAL A 227 -3.95 14.67 -10.98
CA VAL A 227 -4.17 13.23 -10.98
C VAL A 227 -5.21 12.84 -12.02
N LEU A 228 -4.89 11.85 -12.86
CA LEU A 228 -5.85 11.16 -13.70
C LEU A 228 -5.94 9.72 -13.23
N ALA A 229 -7.13 9.16 -13.10
CA ALA A 229 -7.28 7.77 -12.77
C ALA A 229 -8.33 7.08 -13.62
N THR A 230 -8.13 5.78 -13.85
CA THR A 230 -9.07 4.90 -14.55
C THR A 230 -9.05 3.52 -13.89
N PRO A 231 -10.12 2.72 -13.98
CA PRO A 231 -10.11 1.34 -13.50
C PRO A 231 -8.93 0.55 -14.06
N TRP A 232 -8.46 -0.44 -13.29
CA TRP A 232 -7.31 -1.27 -13.63
C TRP A 232 -7.53 -2.73 -13.19
N PRO A 233 -6.76 -3.70 -13.71
CA PRO A 233 -6.85 -5.07 -13.24
C PRO A 233 -6.57 -5.19 -11.74
N HIS A 234 -7.40 -5.94 -11.03
CA HIS A 234 -7.18 -6.25 -9.62
C HIS A 234 -6.07 -7.30 -9.44
N ALA A 235 -5.59 -7.46 -8.21
CA ALA A 235 -4.44 -8.31 -7.90
C ALA A 235 -4.60 -9.79 -8.29
N LEU A 236 -5.83 -10.28 -8.38
CA LEU A 236 -6.15 -11.66 -8.76
C LEU A 236 -6.46 -11.80 -10.27
N SER A 237 -6.45 -10.72 -11.06
CA SER A 237 -6.65 -10.78 -12.51
C SER A 237 -5.45 -11.42 -13.22
N ASP A 238 -5.72 -12.14 -14.29
CA ASP A 238 -4.67 -12.65 -15.18
C ASP A 238 -3.97 -11.53 -15.95
N ASP A 239 -4.67 -10.42 -16.22
CA ASP A 239 -4.15 -9.25 -16.92
C ASP A 239 -3.14 -8.44 -16.09
N ARG A 240 -2.99 -8.70 -14.77
CA ARG A 240 -2.14 -7.91 -13.87
C ARG A 240 -0.70 -7.76 -14.35
N TYR A 241 -0.15 -8.76 -15.03
CA TYR A 241 1.23 -8.73 -15.53
C TYR A 241 1.37 -7.82 -16.76
N ALA A 242 0.46 -7.94 -17.73
CA ALA A 242 0.43 -7.06 -18.89
C ALA A 242 0.14 -5.61 -18.46
N ALA A 243 -0.78 -5.43 -17.52
CA ALA A 243 -1.10 -4.14 -16.92
C ALA A 243 0.11 -3.49 -16.23
N SER A 244 0.86 -4.24 -15.44
CA SER A 244 2.08 -3.74 -14.79
C SER A 244 3.12 -3.26 -15.80
N LEU A 245 3.33 -4.00 -16.90
CA LEU A 245 4.24 -3.60 -17.97
C LEU A 245 3.73 -2.37 -18.73
N LEU A 246 2.41 -2.29 -19.01
CA LEU A 246 1.83 -1.12 -19.63
C LEU A 246 1.98 0.14 -18.75
N ALA A 247 1.75 0.02 -17.45
CA ALA A 247 1.97 1.12 -16.52
C ALA A 247 3.44 1.58 -16.52
N SER A 248 4.40 0.65 -16.61
CA SER A 248 5.82 0.96 -16.74
C SER A 248 6.14 1.70 -18.05
N VAL A 249 5.58 1.28 -19.17
CA VAL A 249 5.73 1.99 -20.47
C VAL A 249 5.14 3.40 -20.39
N MET A 250 4.00 3.55 -19.73
CA MET A 250 3.33 4.86 -19.63
C MET A 250 4.11 5.86 -18.76
N GLY A 251 4.55 5.45 -17.55
CA GLY A 251 5.13 6.41 -16.60
C GLY A 251 6.06 5.82 -15.55
N GLY A 252 6.54 4.57 -15.72
CA GLY A 252 7.31 3.86 -14.69
C GLY A 252 8.82 4.17 -14.63
N GLY A 253 9.34 5.06 -15.46
CA GLY A 253 10.76 5.40 -15.46
C GLY A 253 11.11 6.49 -16.44
N THR A 254 12.39 6.88 -16.50
CA THR A 254 12.87 7.99 -17.36
C THR A 254 12.71 7.75 -18.85
N SER A 255 12.63 6.51 -19.31
CA SER A 255 12.35 6.15 -20.70
C SER A 255 10.88 6.02 -21.03
N SER A 256 9.98 6.20 -20.04
CA SER A 256 8.54 6.10 -20.21
C SER A 256 7.97 7.26 -21.06
N ARG A 257 6.82 7.01 -21.67
CA ARG A 257 6.21 7.99 -22.60
C ARG A 257 5.91 9.33 -21.95
N LEU A 258 5.29 9.32 -20.77
CA LEU A 258 4.95 10.57 -20.06
C LEU A 258 6.20 11.34 -19.64
N TRP A 259 7.21 10.66 -19.12
CA TRP A 259 8.46 11.30 -18.76
C TRP A 259 9.12 11.97 -19.97
N GLN A 260 9.23 11.24 -21.10
CA GLN A 260 9.84 11.77 -22.33
C GLN A 260 9.04 12.95 -22.88
N LYS A 261 7.72 12.81 -23.02
CA LYS A 261 6.86 13.81 -23.64
C LYS A 261 6.68 15.08 -22.82
N VAL A 262 6.50 14.94 -21.51
CA VAL A 262 6.16 16.07 -20.63
C VAL A 262 7.42 16.74 -20.07
N ARG A 263 8.38 15.92 -19.61
CA ARG A 263 9.57 16.45 -18.93
C ARG A 263 10.76 16.65 -19.87
N GLU A 264 11.18 15.64 -20.62
CA GLU A 264 12.42 15.72 -21.41
C GLU A 264 12.25 16.57 -22.67
N GLU A 265 11.19 16.35 -23.44
CA GLU A 265 10.97 17.07 -24.71
C GLU A 265 10.48 18.51 -24.51
N ARG A 266 9.69 18.76 -23.44
CA ARG A 266 8.98 20.04 -23.28
C ARG A 266 9.26 20.77 -21.98
N GLY A 267 9.81 20.13 -20.96
CA GLY A 267 10.18 20.77 -19.69
C GLY A 267 8.97 21.29 -18.88
N LEU A 268 7.78 20.69 -19.07
CA LEU A 268 6.54 21.22 -18.50
C LEU A 268 6.33 20.82 -17.04
N ALA A 269 6.90 19.71 -16.59
CA ALA A 269 6.76 19.21 -15.23
C ALA A 269 8.08 18.68 -14.70
N TYR A 270 8.37 18.96 -13.43
CA TYR A 270 9.50 18.34 -12.73
C TYR A 270 9.20 16.90 -12.35
N SER A 271 7.97 16.64 -11.90
CA SER A 271 7.49 15.32 -11.51
C SER A 271 6.31 14.92 -12.41
N VAL A 272 6.45 13.81 -13.10
CA VAL A 272 5.38 13.18 -13.89
C VAL A 272 5.60 11.69 -13.92
N GLY A 273 4.53 10.92 -13.78
CA GLY A 273 4.62 9.48 -13.82
C GLY A 273 3.26 8.81 -13.91
N ALA A 274 3.28 7.48 -13.99
CA ALA A 274 2.08 6.67 -13.92
C ALA A 274 2.36 5.36 -13.19
N ALA A 275 1.36 4.88 -12.46
CA ALA A 275 1.43 3.64 -11.72
C ALA A 275 0.08 2.91 -11.72
N GLY A 276 0.13 1.59 -11.60
CA GLY A 276 -1.04 0.77 -11.33
C GLY A 276 -1.05 0.30 -9.87
N SER A 277 -2.13 0.57 -9.15
CA SER A 277 -2.41 0.03 -7.83
C SER A 277 -3.45 -1.08 -7.93
N ALA A 278 -3.21 -2.22 -7.27
CA ALA A 278 -4.11 -3.36 -7.34
C ALA A 278 -4.47 -3.84 -5.93
N PHE A 279 -5.76 -3.75 -5.61
CA PHE A 279 -6.38 -4.38 -4.44
C PHE A 279 -6.86 -5.79 -4.80
N SER A 280 -7.35 -6.52 -3.82
CA SER A 280 -7.81 -7.90 -4.01
C SER A 280 -8.95 -8.04 -5.05
N ASP A 281 -9.78 -7.01 -5.24
CA ASP A 281 -11.02 -7.03 -6.05
C ASP A 281 -11.17 -5.85 -7.04
N VAL A 282 -10.33 -4.83 -6.96
CA VAL A 282 -10.32 -3.66 -7.86
C VAL A 282 -8.89 -3.19 -8.08
N GLY A 283 -8.63 -2.55 -9.20
CA GLY A 283 -7.37 -1.85 -9.46
C GLY A 283 -7.63 -0.45 -9.98
N VAL A 284 -6.62 0.41 -9.86
CA VAL A 284 -6.62 1.79 -10.32
C VAL A 284 -5.31 2.07 -11.03
N PHE A 285 -5.39 2.55 -12.27
CA PHE A 285 -4.25 3.16 -12.94
C PHE A 285 -4.28 4.66 -12.69
N THR A 286 -3.16 5.23 -12.30
CA THR A 286 -3.04 6.64 -11.97
C THR A 286 -1.90 7.28 -12.76
N VAL A 287 -2.16 8.42 -13.39
CA VAL A 287 -1.15 9.38 -13.88
C VAL A 287 -1.10 10.52 -12.90
N TYR A 288 0.08 10.97 -12.53
CA TYR A 288 0.29 12.13 -11.66
C TYR A 288 1.30 13.08 -12.25
N ALA A 289 1.14 14.38 -12.00
CA ALA A 289 2.10 15.40 -12.37
C ALA A 289 2.04 16.60 -11.42
N GLY A 290 3.22 17.20 -11.16
CA GLY A 290 3.38 18.53 -10.57
C GLY A 290 3.96 19.48 -11.58
N THR A 291 3.26 20.58 -11.88
CA THR A 291 3.60 21.52 -12.97
C THR A 291 3.30 22.96 -12.55
N SER A 292 3.81 23.93 -13.31
CA SER A 292 3.35 25.31 -13.16
C SER A 292 1.89 25.44 -13.63
N PRO A 293 1.06 26.26 -13.00
CA PRO A 293 -0.36 26.40 -13.37
C PRO A 293 -0.58 26.71 -14.85
N GLU A 294 0.31 27.50 -15.47
CA GLU A 294 0.26 27.88 -16.89
C GLU A 294 0.43 26.71 -17.86
N TYR A 295 1.04 25.59 -17.42
CA TYR A 295 1.26 24.39 -18.24
C TYR A 295 0.27 23.25 -17.93
N LEU A 296 -0.64 23.44 -16.98
CA LEU A 296 -1.54 22.40 -16.54
C LEU A 296 -2.37 21.79 -17.68
N ASP A 297 -2.96 22.63 -18.51
CA ASP A 297 -3.78 22.18 -19.65
C ASP A 297 -2.94 21.37 -20.65
N GLU A 298 -1.71 21.81 -20.95
CA GLU A 298 -0.83 21.10 -21.85
C GLU A 298 -0.38 19.74 -21.29
N VAL A 299 -0.06 19.67 -20.00
CA VAL A 299 0.28 18.40 -19.32
C VAL A 299 -0.91 17.42 -19.31
N LEU A 300 -2.12 17.92 -19.07
CA LEU A 300 -3.35 17.14 -19.13
C LEU A 300 -3.59 16.60 -20.55
N GLU A 301 -3.52 17.47 -21.57
CA GLU A 301 -3.71 17.07 -22.97
C GLU A 301 -2.69 16.01 -23.42
N LEU A 302 -1.41 16.19 -23.08
CA LEU A 302 -0.35 15.22 -23.39
C LEU A 302 -0.61 13.87 -22.70
N SER A 303 -0.99 13.89 -21.43
CA SER A 303 -1.29 12.67 -20.68
C SER A 303 -2.44 11.88 -21.32
N LEU A 304 -3.53 12.57 -21.67
CA LEU A 304 -4.66 11.95 -22.34
C LEU A 304 -4.31 11.51 -23.78
N ALA A 305 -3.43 12.24 -24.48
CA ALA A 305 -2.99 11.87 -25.82
C ALA A 305 -2.18 10.56 -25.81
N GLU A 306 -1.27 10.39 -24.85
CA GLU A 306 -0.50 9.14 -24.72
C GLU A 306 -1.40 7.95 -24.33
N MET A 307 -2.39 8.15 -23.44
CA MET A 307 -3.39 7.11 -23.14
C MET A 307 -4.18 6.71 -24.41
N ARG A 308 -4.59 7.67 -25.23
CA ARG A 308 -5.29 7.40 -26.52
C ARG A 308 -4.37 6.72 -27.54
N GLU A 309 -3.10 7.10 -27.57
CA GLU A 309 -2.15 6.54 -28.53
C GLU A 309 -1.94 5.04 -28.30
N VAL A 310 -1.74 4.59 -27.03
CA VAL A 310 -1.59 3.16 -26.73
C VAL A 310 -2.86 2.35 -26.98
N VAL A 311 -4.04 2.97 -26.97
CA VAL A 311 -5.31 2.31 -27.37
C VAL A 311 -5.37 2.11 -28.88
N ARG A 312 -4.88 3.09 -29.67
CA ARG A 312 -4.94 3.08 -31.14
C ARG A 312 -3.83 2.25 -31.78
N LYS A 313 -2.66 2.29 -31.20
CA LYS A 313 -1.45 1.69 -31.74
C LYS A 313 -0.73 0.89 -30.66
N ASN A 314 -0.27 -0.31 -31.01
CA ASN A 314 0.54 -1.11 -30.11
C ASN A 314 1.76 -0.31 -29.60
N VAL A 315 2.19 -0.59 -28.39
CA VAL A 315 3.53 -0.23 -27.94
C VAL A 315 4.56 -0.91 -28.85
N SER A 316 5.73 -0.34 -29.01
CA SER A 316 6.79 -0.96 -29.80
C SER A 316 7.37 -2.18 -29.05
N GLU A 317 7.93 -3.13 -29.79
CA GLU A 317 8.67 -4.26 -29.21
C GLU A 317 9.82 -3.80 -28.31
N GLU A 318 10.43 -2.66 -28.62
CA GLU A 318 11.50 -2.09 -27.82
C GLU A 318 10.99 -1.55 -26.46
N GLU A 319 9.85 -0.83 -26.43
CA GLU A 319 9.23 -0.38 -25.18
C GLU A 319 8.84 -1.58 -24.31
N LEU A 320 8.24 -2.61 -24.90
CA LEU A 320 7.90 -3.82 -24.17
C LEU A 320 9.15 -4.52 -23.62
N ARG A 321 10.22 -4.61 -24.41
CA ARG A 321 11.48 -5.22 -23.98
C ARG A 321 12.07 -4.48 -22.79
N ILE A 322 12.15 -3.14 -22.86
CA ILE A 322 12.64 -2.30 -21.75
C ILE A 322 11.81 -2.51 -20.48
N ALA A 323 10.47 -2.50 -20.60
CA ALA A 323 9.58 -2.72 -19.45
C ALA A 323 9.76 -4.11 -18.84
N LYS A 324 9.94 -5.17 -19.65
CA LYS A 324 10.24 -6.53 -19.17
C LYS A 324 11.58 -6.58 -18.44
N ASP A 325 12.62 -6.00 -19.03
CA ASP A 325 13.97 -6.00 -18.45
C ASP A 325 13.97 -5.28 -17.10
N GLN A 326 13.29 -4.13 -17.00
CA GLN A 326 13.12 -3.40 -15.74
C GLN A 326 12.35 -4.21 -14.69
N ALA A 327 11.23 -4.81 -15.06
CA ALA A 327 10.40 -5.60 -14.15
C ALA A 327 11.17 -6.83 -13.63
N ILE A 328 11.84 -7.57 -14.50
CA ILE A 328 12.63 -8.74 -14.13
C ILE A 328 13.81 -8.34 -13.24
N SER A 329 14.54 -7.27 -13.60
CA SER A 329 15.65 -6.77 -12.80
C SER A 329 15.20 -6.33 -11.41
N SER A 330 14.06 -5.62 -11.30
CA SER A 330 13.48 -5.23 -10.03
C SER A 330 13.12 -6.44 -9.16
N ILE A 331 12.52 -7.48 -9.74
CA ILE A 331 12.25 -8.73 -9.03
C ILE A 331 13.56 -9.34 -8.51
N LEU A 332 14.56 -9.53 -9.37
CA LEU A 332 15.82 -10.17 -8.99
C LEU A 332 16.56 -9.39 -7.89
N LEU A 333 16.64 -8.06 -8.01
CA LEU A 333 17.26 -7.20 -7.00
C LEU A 333 16.50 -7.24 -5.67
N SER A 334 15.17 -7.29 -5.71
CA SER A 334 14.35 -7.41 -4.49
C SER A 334 14.59 -8.71 -3.72
N LEU A 335 15.06 -9.77 -4.40
CA LEU A 335 15.39 -11.04 -3.75
C LEU A 335 16.61 -10.96 -2.83
N GLU A 336 17.43 -9.93 -2.93
CA GLU A 336 18.57 -9.68 -2.02
C GLU A 336 18.11 -9.12 -0.67
N SER A 337 16.94 -8.47 -0.64
CA SER A 337 16.37 -7.89 0.58
C SER A 337 15.51 -8.91 1.35
N SER A 338 15.92 -9.21 2.59
CA SER A 338 15.12 -10.06 3.48
C SER A 338 13.77 -9.41 3.81
N SER A 339 13.71 -8.08 3.96
CA SER A 339 12.46 -7.35 4.24
C SER A 339 11.50 -7.41 3.06
N ALA A 340 11.98 -7.17 1.83
CA ALA A 340 11.14 -7.28 0.64
C ALA A 340 10.60 -8.71 0.46
N ARG A 341 11.42 -9.74 0.73
CA ARG A 341 10.99 -11.14 0.64
C ARG A 341 9.95 -11.51 1.69
N ALA A 342 10.15 -11.10 2.95
CA ALA A 342 9.19 -11.37 4.03
C ALA A 342 7.84 -10.70 3.74
N GLY A 343 7.83 -9.42 3.37
CA GLY A 343 6.63 -8.70 2.99
C GLY A 343 5.93 -9.30 1.76
N THR A 344 6.69 -9.72 0.74
CA THR A 344 6.12 -10.40 -0.45
C THR A 344 5.44 -11.72 -0.08
N LEU A 345 6.07 -12.54 0.78
CA LEU A 345 5.49 -13.80 1.25
C LEU A 345 4.17 -13.56 2.00
N ALA A 346 4.15 -12.60 2.91
CA ALA A 346 2.95 -12.24 3.66
C ALA A 346 1.83 -11.73 2.74
N ARG A 347 2.15 -10.81 1.82
CA ARG A 347 1.18 -10.28 0.85
C ARG A 347 0.62 -11.38 -0.06
N GLN A 348 1.47 -12.28 -0.53
CA GLN A 348 1.02 -13.40 -1.38
C GLN A 348 0.06 -14.32 -0.62
N GLU A 349 0.36 -14.64 0.64
CA GLU A 349 -0.53 -15.44 1.47
C GLU A 349 -1.86 -14.72 1.73
N ILE A 350 -1.83 -13.42 2.02
CA ILE A 350 -3.04 -12.63 2.29
C ILE A 350 -3.93 -12.53 1.04
N ILE A 351 -3.35 -12.21 -0.12
CA ILE A 351 -4.10 -11.91 -1.35
C ILE A 351 -4.41 -13.18 -2.15
N HIS A 352 -3.43 -14.07 -2.30
CA HIS A 352 -3.53 -15.23 -3.19
C HIS A 352 -3.78 -16.55 -2.46
N GLY A 353 -3.60 -16.60 -1.12
CA GLY A 353 -3.65 -17.85 -0.35
C GLY A 353 -2.60 -18.88 -0.76
N ARG A 354 -1.58 -18.47 -1.50
CA ARG A 354 -0.48 -19.31 -1.95
C ARG A 354 0.79 -18.53 -2.22
N ARG A 355 1.91 -19.19 -2.12
CA ARG A 355 3.19 -18.67 -2.58
C ARG A 355 3.25 -18.68 -4.12
N ILE A 356 3.71 -17.58 -4.71
CA ILE A 356 4.04 -17.44 -6.14
C ILE A 356 5.56 -17.29 -6.23
N SER A 357 6.24 -18.21 -6.93
CA SER A 357 7.69 -18.14 -7.02
C SER A 357 8.13 -17.00 -7.94
N PRO A 358 9.32 -16.41 -7.70
CA PRO A 358 9.88 -15.41 -8.61
C PRO A 358 10.00 -15.94 -10.04
N ASP A 359 10.37 -17.21 -10.22
CA ASP A 359 10.51 -17.83 -11.55
C ASP A 359 9.15 -17.92 -12.25
N GLU A 360 8.05 -18.22 -11.53
CA GLU A 360 6.69 -18.21 -12.07
C GLU A 360 6.33 -16.79 -12.58
N VAL A 361 6.61 -15.76 -11.79
CA VAL A 361 6.36 -14.36 -12.17
C VAL A 361 7.21 -13.96 -13.38
N ILE A 362 8.50 -14.26 -13.38
CA ILE A 362 9.43 -13.98 -14.49
C ILE A 362 9.00 -14.68 -15.77
N ALA A 363 8.57 -15.94 -15.68
CA ALA A 363 8.08 -16.67 -16.84
C ALA A 363 6.82 -16.02 -17.44
N ARG A 364 5.88 -15.55 -16.58
CA ARG A 364 4.69 -14.82 -17.03
C ARG A 364 5.07 -13.50 -17.69
N ILE A 365 5.95 -12.69 -17.10
CA ILE A 365 6.43 -11.42 -17.66
C ILE A 365 7.07 -11.66 -19.04
N ARG A 366 7.92 -12.67 -19.17
CA ARG A 366 8.58 -12.99 -20.46
C ARG A 366 7.59 -13.35 -21.55
N ALA A 367 6.51 -14.03 -21.21
CA ALA A 367 5.51 -14.49 -22.16
C ALA A 367 4.59 -13.38 -22.69
N ILE A 368 4.47 -12.24 -22.00
CA ILE A 368 3.58 -11.12 -22.38
C ILE A 368 3.98 -10.57 -23.77
N THR A 369 2.98 -10.25 -24.56
CA THR A 369 3.09 -9.72 -25.93
C THR A 369 2.62 -8.26 -26.02
N VAL A 370 2.96 -7.57 -27.10
CA VAL A 370 2.46 -6.19 -27.34
C VAL A 370 0.94 -6.16 -27.51
N ASP A 371 0.36 -7.24 -28.04
CA ASP A 371 -1.10 -7.34 -28.24
C ASP A 371 -1.83 -7.45 -26.90
N GLU A 372 -1.26 -8.16 -25.90
CA GLU A 372 -1.83 -8.22 -24.54
C GLU A 372 -1.80 -6.83 -23.85
N LEU A 373 -0.72 -6.05 -24.03
CA LEU A 373 -0.67 -4.67 -23.52
C LEU A 373 -1.74 -3.79 -24.18
N GLN A 374 -1.93 -3.92 -25.49
CA GLN A 374 -2.95 -3.18 -26.19
C GLN A 374 -4.36 -3.58 -25.76
N GLU A 375 -4.63 -4.84 -25.50
CA GLU A 375 -5.92 -5.30 -25.01
C GLU A 375 -6.22 -4.72 -23.62
N VAL A 376 -5.23 -4.67 -22.74
CA VAL A 376 -5.34 -3.96 -21.44
C VAL A 376 -5.66 -2.49 -21.68
N ALA A 377 -4.93 -1.80 -22.58
CA ALA A 377 -5.19 -0.40 -22.88
C ALA A 377 -6.62 -0.17 -23.40
N ARG A 378 -7.08 -0.99 -24.32
CA ARG A 378 -8.45 -0.92 -24.89
C ARG A 378 -9.54 -1.20 -23.86
N THR A 379 -9.26 -2.10 -22.92
CA THR A 379 -10.22 -2.49 -21.89
C THR A 379 -10.37 -1.40 -20.83
N TYR A 380 -9.29 -0.74 -20.44
CA TYR A 380 -9.24 0.13 -19.26
C TYR A 380 -9.12 1.63 -19.57
N PHE A 381 -8.47 2.04 -20.67
CA PHE A 381 -8.33 3.46 -21.04
C PHE A 381 -9.54 3.95 -21.83
N LYS A 382 -10.68 4.02 -21.16
CA LYS A 382 -11.94 4.51 -21.72
C LYS A 382 -12.21 5.91 -21.23
N SER A 383 -12.52 6.84 -22.15
CA SER A 383 -12.72 8.25 -21.80
C SER A 383 -13.80 8.47 -20.74
N GLU A 384 -14.85 7.67 -20.78
CA GLU A 384 -15.98 7.73 -19.83
C GLU A 384 -15.66 7.23 -18.41
N THR A 385 -14.51 6.59 -18.22
CA THR A 385 -14.09 6.06 -16.91
C THR A 385 -12.91 6.82 -16.30
N ILE A 386 -12.39 7.82 -17.01
CA ILE A 386 -11.27 8.62 -16.52
C ILE A 386 -11.78 9.69 -15.56
N GLY A 387 -11.32 9.64 -14.30
CA GLY A 387 -11.47 10.71 -13.34
C GLY A 387 -10.29 11.68 -13.43
N LEU A 388 -10.55 12.94 -13.10
CA LEU A 388 -9.59 14.03 -13.06
C LEU A 388 -9.62 14.69 -11.67
N GLY A 389 -8.47 14.86 -11.06
CA GLY A 389 -8.27 15.70 -9.88
C GLY A 389 -7.20 16.74 -10.16
N VAL A 390 -7.45 17.96 -9.73
CA VAL A 390 -6.52 19.08 -9.81
C VAL A 390 -6.53 19.85 -8.49
N LEU A 391 -5.35 20.20 -7.99
CA LEU A 391 -5.16 21.05 -6.82
C LEU A 391 -4.09 22.10 -7.14
N GLY A 392 -4.36 23.38 -6.92
CA GLY A 392 -3.38 24.42 -7.15
C GLY A 392 -3.94 25.82 -7.18
N ASN A 393 -3.09 26.79 -7.51
CA ASN A 393 -3.52 28.16 -7.83
C ASN A 393 -3.91 28.23 -9.31
N LEU A 394 -5.19 28.07 -9.59
CA LEU A 394 -5.75 27.87 -10.93
C LEU A 394 -6.37 29.13 -11.54
N ASN A 395 -6.02 30.33 -11.03
CA ASN A 395 -6.55 31.63 -11.51
C ASN A 395 -5.81 32.15 -12.71
#